data_50160d5d9ade9d04672960be44ee4d4d
#
_entry.id   50160d5d9ade9d04672960be44ee4d4d
#
_cell.length_a   1.000
_cell.length_b   1.000
_cell.length_c   1.000
_cell.angle_alpha   90.00
_cell.angle_beta   90.00
_cell.angle_gamma   90.00
#
_symmetry.space_group_name_H-M   'P 1'
#
loop_
_entity.id
_entity.type
_entity.pdbx_description
1 polymer ?
#
loop_
_entity_poly.entity_id
_entity_poly.type
_entity_poly.pdbx_seq_one_letter_code
_entity_poly.pdbx_strand_id
1 'polypeptide(L)'
;MTKKVINQNDKFREELINTIEPNFVFTDKPINRFINNDAKLNDNHSKNKNELLLKLKKQINSIENCKLKENSRNLILGDGNINSPIMLIGEAPGLEEDSNANTFMGEVGELLDKMLLAIEIKRKNIYCSYSINFRPPEDRKPTSVEIKRYSVFLKKHISIIDPKIVILMGSTAMEAVTGISDKISSKRGKWEEVILNGRTYPLMITFNPSYLIRFPENKKYSWEDLKKIRQKIKDLNLTV
;
A
#
# COMPACT_ATOMS: atom_id res chain seq x y z
N MET A 1 32.59 -39.95 -45.71
CA MET A 1 32.18 -38.72 -44.89
C MET A 1 30.75 -38.41 -45.25
N THR A 2 29.80 -38.90 -44.46
CA THR A 2 28.35 -38.65 -44.64
C THR A 2 27.98 -37.32 -44.03
N LYS A 3 27.60 -36.33 -44.84
CA LYS A 3 27.03 -35.05 -44.38
C LYS A 3 25.70 -35.35 -43.70
N LYS A 4 25.65 -35.10 -42.37
CA LYS A 4 24.41 -35.10 -41.62
C LYS A 4 23.54 -33.93 -42.14
N VAL A 5 22.44 -34.27 -42.79
CA VAL A 5 21.44 -33.26 -43.19
C VAL A 5 20.76 -32.82 -41.92
N ILE A 6 21.04 -31.62 -41.45
CA ILE A 6 20.35 -31.00 -40.29
C ILE A 6 18.95 -30.63 -40.78
N ASN A 7 17.96 -31.26 -40.16
CA ASN A 7 16.54 -31.01 -40.40
C ASN A 7 16.19 -29.55 -39.99
N GLN A 8 15.25 -28.93 -40.70
CA GLN A 8 14.78 -27.58 -40.39
C GLN A 8 14.33 -27.42 -38.91
N ASN A 9 13.78 -28.46 -38.33
CA ASN A 9 13.40 -28.50 -36.92
C ASN A 9 14.60 -28.47 -35.96
N ASP A 10 15.75 -29.04 -36.33
CA ASP A 10 16.96 -28.99 -35.50
C ASP A 10 17.59 -27.61 -35.51
N LYS A 11 17.51 -26.88 -36.63
CA LYS A 11 17.95 -25.50 -36.74
C LYS A 11 17.11 -24.56 -35.89
N PHE A 12 15.77 -24.71 -35.92
CA PHE A 12 14.85 -23.97 -35.13
C PHE A 12 15.03 -24.23 -33.62
N ARG A 13 15.35 -25.47 -33.28
CA ARG A 13 15.63 -25.87 -31.89
C ARG A 13 16.94 -25.28 -31.36
N GLU A 14 17.97 -25.20 -32.19
CA GLU A 14 19.23 -24.50 -31.83
C GLU A 14 19.04 -22.98 -31.69
N GLU A 15 18.28 -22.33 -32.55
CA GLU A 15 17.95 -20.93 -32.46
C GLU A 15 17.11 -20.64 -31.18
N LEU A 16 16.17 -21.53 -30.82
CA LEU A 16 15.37 -21.40 -29.61
C LEU A 16 16.23 -21.53 -28.34
N ILE A 17 17.15 -22.49 -28.33
CA ILE A 17 18.08 -22.70 -27.21
C ILE A 17 19.05 -21.55 -27.04
N ASN A 18 19.46 -20.90 -28.13
CA ASN A 18 20.35 -19.73 -28.09
C ASN A 18 19.65 -18.45 -27.73
N THR A 19 18.32 -18.40 -27.85
CA THR A 19 17.49 -17.22 -27.46
C THR A 19 17.00 -17.28 -26.00
N ILE A 20 17.07 -18.45 -25.34
CA ILE A 20 16.78 -18.61 -23.93
C ILE A 20 18.02 -18.13 -23.16
N GLU A 21 17.86 -17.07 -22.37
CA GLU A 21 18.93 -16.51 -21.55
C GLU A 21 19.67 -17.60 -20.75
N PRO A 22 21.03 -17.52 -20.62
CA PRO A 22 21.87 -18.59 -20.10
C PRO A 22 21.71 -18.90 -18.60
N ASN A 23 20.67 -18.38 -17.96
CA ASN A 23 20.39 -18.57 -16.53
C ASN A 23 19.49 -19.80 -16.24
N PHE A 24 19.05 -20.54 -17.26
CA PHE A 24 18.33 -21.80 -17.07
C PHE A 24 19.31 -22.96 -17.05
N VAL A 25 19.86 -23.27 -15.89
CA VAL A 25 20.64 -24.51 -15.68
C VAL A 25 19.67 -25.66 -15.41
N PHE A 26 19.45 -26.51 -16.38
CA PHE A 26 18.81 -27.81 -16.14
C PHE A 26 19.77 -28.67 -15.32
N THR A 27 19.47 -28.86 -14.04
CA THR A 27 20.23 -29.82 -13.23
C THR A 27 19.61 -31.21 -13.36
N ASP A 28 20.46 -32.27 -13.42
CA ASP A 28 20.03 -33.68 -13.50
C ASP A 28 19.33 -34.20 -12.22
N LYS A 29 19.07 -33.34 -11.26
CA LYS A 29 18.32 -33.65 -10.04
C LYS A 29 16.86 -33.21 -10.18
N PRO A 30 15.91 -34.14 -9.94
CA PRO A 30 14.48 -33.79 -9.97
C PRO A 30 14.20 -32.71 -8.94
N ILE A 31 13.65 -31.60 -9.41
CA ILE A 31 13.19 -30.51 -8.52
C ILE A 31 11.88 -30.95 -7.89
N ASN A 32 11.89 -31.20 -6.59
CA ASN A 32 10.67 -31.47 -5.85
C ASN A 32 9.86 -30.16 -5.72
N ARG A 33 8.89 -29.97 -6.61
CA ARG A 33 8.00 -28.81 -6.64
C ARG A 33 6.95 -28.81 -5.50
N PHE A 34 6.88 -29.88 -4.72
CA PHE A 34 5.97 -30.01 -3.56
C PHE A 34 6.62 -29.64 -2.23
N ILE A 35 7.91 -29.27 -2.20
CA ILE A 35 8.50 -28.67 -1.02
C ILE A 35 8.06 -27.21 -1.01
N ASN A 36 7.09 -26.87 -0.14
CA ASN A 36 6.70 -25.52 0.12
C ASN A 36 7.91 -24.72 0.66
N ASN A 37 8.59 -24.01 -0.23
CA ASN A 37 9.60 -23.01 0.14
C ASN A 37 8.98 -21.67 0.58
N ASP A 38 7.67 -21.66 0.86
CA ASP A 38 6.91 -20.45 1.15
C ASP A 38 7.51 -19.65 2.32
N ALA A 39 8.07 -20.30 3.33
CA ALA A 39 8.71 -19.63 4.45
C ALA A 39 10.00 -18.88 4.03
N LYS A 40 10.87 -19.50 3.21
CA LYS A 40 12.11 -18.85 2.73
C LYS A 40 11.84 -17.78 1.66
N LEU A 41 10.83 -17.97 0.81
CA LEU A 41 10.41 -16.97 -0.16
C LEU A 41 9.80 -15.74 0.54
N ASN A 42 8.98 -15.96 1.57
CA ASN A 42 8.40 -14.89 2.36
C ASN A 42 9.46 -14.09 3.12
N ASP A 43 10.47 -14.70 3.71
CA ASP A 43 11.57 -14.02 4.39
C ASP A 43 12.40 -13.14 3.45
N ASN A 44 12.72 -13.64 2.26
CA ASN A 44 13.46 -12.85 1.27
C ASN A 44 12.61 -11.70 0.71
N HIS A 45 11.31 -11.92 0.51
CA HIS A 45 10.40 -10.88 0.04
C HIS A 45 10.20 -9.79 1.10
N SER A 46 10.07 -10.16 2.37
CA SER A 46 9.95 -9.22 3.49
C SER A 46 11.23 -8.41 3.70
N LYS A 47 12.41 -9.03 3.59
CA LYS A 47 13.71 -8.34 3.66
C LYS A 47 13.84 -7.29 2.56
N ASN A 48 13.45 -7.63 1.34
CA ASN A 48 13.46 -6.71 0.20
C ASN A 48 12.48 -5.54 0.43
N LYS A 49 11.26 -5.79 0.93
CA LYS A 49 10.29 -4.72 1.26
C LYS A 49 10.84 -3.75 2.29
N ASN A 50 11.45 -4.25 3.37
CA ASN A 50 12.05 -3.41 4.41
C ASN A 50 13.15 -2.51 3.85
N GLU A 51 14.05 -3.03 3.03
CA GLU A 51 15.08 -2.23 2.37
C GLU A 51 14.50 -1.15 1.46
N LEU A 52 13.46 -1.49 0.70
CA LEU A 52 12.76 -0.52 -0.18
C LEU A 52 12.05 0.56 0.62
N LEU A 53 11.42 0.21 1.74
CA LEU A 53 10.81 1.17 2.66
C LEU A 53 11.85 2.09 3.30
N LEU A 54 13.00 1.57 3.70
CA LEU A 54 14.11 2.38 4.21
C LEU A 54 14.65 3.35 3.15
N LYS A 55 14.78 2.89 1.89
CA LYS A 55 15.17 3.76 0.77
C LYS A 55 14.13 4.86 0.53
N LEU A 56 12.84 4.50 0.56
CA LEU A 56 11.75 5.46 0.42
C LEU A 56 11.76 6.49 1.56
N LYS A 57 11.94 6.04 2.81
CA LYS A 57 12.05 6.92 3.99
C LYS A 57 13.20 7.91 3.83
N LYS A 58 14.38 7.46 3.36
CA LYS A 58 15.52 8.33 3.07
C LYS A 58 15.19 9.36 1.97
N GLN A 59 14.51 8.94 0.89
CA GLN A 59 14.10 9.84 -0.20
C GLN A 59 13.13 10.92 0.28
N ILE A 60 12.15 10.58 1.11
CA ILE A 60 11.22 11.56 1.69
C ILE A 60 11.98 12.50 2.64
N ASN A 61 12.91 11.96 3.44
CA ASN A 61 13.69 12.77 4.38
C ASN A 61 14.72 13.68 3.71
N SER A 62 15.13 13.39 2.47
CA SER A 62 16.04 14.24 1.69
C SER A 62 15.35 15.39 0.94
N ILE A 63 14.00 15.53 1.07
CA ILE A 63 13.29 16.65 0.47
C ILE A 63 13.78 17.96 1.10
N GLU A 64 14.28 18.85 0.25
CA GLU A 64 14.72 20.19 0.61
C GLU A 64 13.57 21.21 0.54
N ASN A 65 13.70 22.34 1.22
CA ASN A 65 12.72 23.44 1.26
C ASN A 65 11.31 22.93 1.57
N CYS A 66 11.18 22.15 2.63
CA CYS A 66 9.93 21.52 3.05
C CYS A 66 9.48 22.04 4.41
N LYS A 67 8.58 23.03 4.39
CA LYS A 67 8.00 23.60 5.63
C LYS A 67 7.34 22.55 6.53
N LEU A 68 6.76 21.49 5.97
CA LEU A 68 6.18 20.40 6.76
C LEU A 68 7.25 19.67 7.57
N LYS A 69 8.39 19.38 6.96
CA LYS A 69 9.52 18.73 7.63
C LYS A 69 10.12 19.60 8.71
N GLU A 70 10.25 20.91 8.48
CA GLU A 70 10.79 21.87 9.44
C GLU A 70 9.92 22.00 10.70
N ASN A 71 8.61 21.79 10.59
CA ASN A 71 7.65 21.88 11.68
C ASN A 71 7.31 20.55 12.34
N SER A 72 7.79 19.43 11.82
CA SER A 72 7.50 18.09 12.31
C SER A 72 8.69 17.50 13.04
N ARG A 73 8.46 16.76 14.13
CA ARG A 73 9.50 16.07 14.90
C ARG A 73 9.93 14.78 14.22
N ASN A 74 8.96 14.07 13.64
CA ASN A 74 9.16 12.75 13.08
C ASN A 74 8.63 12.65 11.65
N LEU A 75 9.33 11.84 10.82
CA LEU A 75 8.81 11.33 9.57
C LEU A 75 8.04 10.05 9.84
N ILE A 76 6.74 10.03 9.60
CA ILE A 76 5.88 8.87 9.77
C ILE A 76 5.62 8.24 8.42
N LEU A 77 6.34 7.16 8.12
CA LEU A 77 6.16 6.45 6.86
C LEU A 77 4.91 5.58 6.91
N GLY A 78 4.79 4.78 7.95
CA GLY A 78 3.72 3.85 8.20
C GLY A 78 4.14 2.78 9.19
N ASP A 79 3.17 2.03 9.69
CA ASP A 79 3.36 0.93 10.64
C ASP A 79 2.41 -0.23 10.38
N GLY A 80 2.58 -1.32 11.14
CA GLY A 80 1.79 -2.55 11.02
C GLY A 80 2.46 -3.63 10.18
N ASN A 81 1.67 -4.52 9.61
CA ASN A 81 2.19 -5.67 8.87
C ASN A 81 2.53 -5.30 7.42
N ILE A 82 3.82 -5.22 7.07
CA ILE A 82 4.30 -4.92 5.71
C ILE A 82 3.89 -5.96 4.65
N ASN A 83 3.48 -7.15 5.08
CA ASN A 83 2.98 -8.21 4.19
C ASN A 83 1.45 -8.30 4.19
N SER A 84 0.78 -7.33 4.81
CA SER A 84 -0.67 -7.31 4.83
C SER A 84 -1.27 -7.19 3.42
N PRO A 85 -2.35 -7.91 3.14
CA PRO A 85 -3.12 -7.72 1.93
C PRO A 85 -3.93 -6.42 1.93
N ILE A 86 -3.98 -5.70 3.06
CA ILE A 86 -4.74 -4.46 3.21
C ILE A 86 -3.79 -3.32 3.60
N MET A 87 -3.83 -2.23 2.84
CA MET A 87 -3.18 -0.97 3.17
C MET A 87 -4.21 0.12 3.42
N LEU A 88 -4.15 0.74 4.59
CA LEU A 88 -5.00 1.85 4.99
C LEU A 88 -4.21 3.15 4.94
N ILE A 89 -4.76 4.18 4.30
CA ILE A 89 -4.09 5.45 4.06
C ILE A 89 -4.95 6.58 4.61
N GLY A 90 -4.41 7.29 5.59
CA GLY A 90 -5.00 8.50 6.18
C GLY A 90 -4.55 9.79 5.50
N GLU A 91 -4.93 10.92 6.09
CA GLU A 91 -4.63 12.26 5.58
C GLU A 91 -3.18 12.65 5.85
N ALA A 92 -2.84 12.95 7.09
CA ALA A 92 -1.54 13.37 7.58
C ALA A 92 -1.43 13.04 9.08
N PRO A 93 -0.21 12.96 9.64
CA PRO A 93 -0.03 12.84 11.09
C PRO A 93 -0.55 14.07 11.83
N GLY A 94 -1.11 13.86 13.02
CA GLY A 94 -1.39 14.89 14.01
C GLY A 94 -0.28 15.00 15.06
N LEU A 95 -0.58 15.73 16.15
CA LEU A 95 0.37 15.96 17.24
C LEU A 95 0.80 14.67 17.94
N GLU A 96 -0.13 13.77 18.21
CA GLU A 96 0.15 12.53 18.92
C GLU A 96 0.99 11.58 18.07
N GLU A 97 0.67 11.48 16.79
CA GLU A 97 1.44 10.68 15.83
C GLU A 97 2.85 11.23 15.66
N ASP A 98 2.99 12.55 15.52
CA ASP A 98 4.30 13.20 15.39
C ASP A 98 5.17 13.01 16.65
N SER A 99 4.53 12.98 17.83
CA SER A 99 5.24 12.76 19.10
C SER A 99 5.68 11.31 19.30
N ASN A 100 4.85 10.34 18.89
CA ASN A 100 5.07 8.92 19.13
C ASN A 100 5.68 8.19 17.92
N ALA A 101 5.83 8.83 16.78
CA ALA A 101 6.32 8.26 15.51
C ALA A 101 5.53 7.04 15.01
N ASN A 102 4.23 6.94 15.35
CA ASN A 102 3.33 5.89 14.95
C ASN A 102 2.10 6.44 14.23
N THR A 103 1.35 5.59 13.50
CA THR A 103 0.14 6.01 12.81
C THR A 103 -1.09 5.88 13.70
N PHE A 104 -2.07 6.77 13.51
CA PHE A 104 -3.39 6.74 14.15
C PHE A 104 -3.35 6.55 15.67
N MET A 105 -2.83 7.55 16.35
CA MET A 105 -2.73 7.60 17.82
C MET A 105 -3.96 8.30 18.43
N GLY A 106 -4.06 8.21 19.76
CA GLY A 106 -5.08 8.89 20.53
C GLY A 106 -6.51 8.53 20.17
N GLU A 107 -7.43 9.46 20.31
CA GLU A 107 -8.88 9.26 20.07
C GLU A 107 -9.18 8.81 18.63
N VAL A 108 -8.41 9.32 17.65
CA VAL A 108 -8.52 8.94 16.23
C VAL A 108 -8.14 7.49 16.03
N GLY A 109 -7.08 7.03 16.68
CA GLY A 109 -6.62 5.64 16.65
C GLY A 109 -7.60 4.70 17.35
N GLU A 110 -8.12 5.08 18.51
CA GLU A 110 -9.14 4.29 19.23
C GLU A 110 -10.42 4.10 18.40
N LEU A 111 -10.87 5.16 17.72
CA LEU A 111 -12.02 5.02 16.83
C LEU A 111 -11.72 4.11 15.66
N LEU A 112 -10.54 4.25 15.04
CA LEU A 112 -10.11 3.36 13.97
C LEU A 112 -10.07 1.90 14.42
N ASP A 113 -9.52 1.63 15.60
CA ASP A 113 -9.45 0.28 16.15
C ASP A 113 -10.86 -0.32 16.35
N LYS A 114 -11.80 0.47 16.86
CA LYS A 114 -13.22 0.06 17.00
C LYS A 114 -13.87 -0.20 15.64
N MET A 115 -13.59 0.65 14.64
CA MET A 115 -14.10 0.49 13.27
C MET A 115 -13.58 -0.82 12.62
N LEU A 116 -12.29 -1.09 12.75
CA LEU A 116 -11.67 -2.30 12.22
C LEU A 116 -12.17 -3.55 12.94
N LEU A 117 -12.24 -3.50 14.28
CA LEU A 117 -12.74 -4.62 15.09
C LEU A 117 -14.18 -5.00 14.74
N ALA A 118 -15.03 -4.01 14.41
CA ALA A 118 -16.41 -4.24 13.99
C ALA A 118 -16.54 -5.07 12.70
N ILE A 119 -15.46 -5.15 11.92
CA ILE A 119 -15.35 -6.01 10.72
C ILE A 119 -14.34 -7.15 10.92
N GLU A 120 -14.04 -7.50 12.18
CA GLU A 120 -13.18 -8.62 12.57
C GLU A 120 -11.70 -8.48 12.16
N ILE A 121 -11.23 -7.24 11.98
CA ILE A 121 -9.83 -6.94 11.65
C ILE A 121 -9.12 -6.36 12.89
N LYS A 122 -7.92 -6.86 13.18
CA LYS A 122 -7.03 -6.23 14.16
C LYS A 122 -6.06 -5.30 13.43
N ARG A 123 -5.89 -4.06 13.92
CA ARG A 123 -4.99 -3.08 13.28
C ARG A 123 -3.58 -3.59 13.03
N LYS A 124 -3.02 -4.40 13.93
CA LYS A 124 -1.69 -5.02 13.78
C LYS A 124 -1.56 -5.93 12.54
N ASN A 125 -2.68 -6.42 12.00
CA ASN A 125 -2.69 -7.31 10.84
C ASN A 125 -2.73 -6.55 9.51
N ILE A 126 -3.00 -5.24 9.53
CA ILE A 126 -3.01 -4.38 8.34
C ILE A 126 -1.78 -3.46 8.34
N TYR A 127 -1.51 -2.83 7.21
CA TYR A 127 -0.50 -1.79 7.10
C TYR A 127 -1.16 -0.42 7.03
N CYS A 128 -0.77 0.48 7.93
CA CYS A 128 -1.29 1.83 8.01
C CYS A 128 -0.24 2.86 7.55
N SER A 129 -0.69 3.91 6.86
CA SER A 129 0.16 5.00 6.40
C SER A 129 -0.64 6.29 6.23
N TYR A 130 0.03 7.36 5.82
CA TYR A 130 -0.56 8.65 5.52
C TYR A 130 -0.24 9.13 4.11
N SER A 131 -1.08 10.03 3.60
CA SER A 131 -0.87 10.70 2.32
C SER A 131 0.31 11.67 2.38
N ILE A 132 0.50 12.29 3.53
CA ILE A 132 1.61 13.19 3.87
C ILE A 132 2.34 12.59 5.07
N ASN A 133 3.68 12.54 5.01
CA ASN A 133 4.49 11.84 6.01
C ASN A 133 4.97 12.73 7.16
N PHE A 134 4.71 14.03 7.10
CA PHE A 134 5.04 15.01 8.13
C PHE A 134 3.79 15.72 8.61
N ARG A 135 3.77 16.11 9.88
CA ARG A 135 2.66 16.85 10.48
C ARG A 135 2.55 18.25 9.89
N PRO A 136 1.38 18.65 9.35
CA PRO A 136 1.15 20.04 8.97
C PRO A 136 1.12 20.96 10.21
N PRO A 137 1.61 22.21 10.09
CA PRO A 137 1.53 23.19 11.19
C PRO A 137 0.10 23.33 11.69
N GLU A 138 -0.07 23.34 13.04
CA GLU A 138 -1.38 23.51 13.69
C GLU A 138 -2.44 22.48 13.26
N ASP A 139 -2.00 21.30 12.83
CA ASP A 139 -2.86 20.21 12.33
C ASP A 139 -3.80 20.65 11.19
N ARG A 140 -3.43 21.69 10.43
CA ARG A 140 -4.20 22.13 9.27
C ARG A 140 -4.27 21.07 8.20
N LYS A 141 -5.29 21.17 7.38
CA LYS A 141 -5.37 20.33 6.18
C LYS A 141 -4.18 20.60 5.24
N PRO A 142 -3.57 19.54 4.65
CA PRO A 142 -2.55 19.70 3.62
C PRO A 142 -3.08 20.48 2.41
N THR A 143 -2.24 21.31 1.82
CA THR A 143 -2.56 22.01 0.58
C THR A 143 -2.45 21.07 -0.63
N SER A 144 -3.13 21.38 -1.74
CA SER A 144 -3.03 20.57 -2.98
C SER A 144 -1.61 20.50 -3.54
N VAL A 145 -0.78 21.51 -3.31
CA VAL A 145 0.64 21.51 -3.69
C VAL A 145 1.41 20.47 -2.87
N GLU A 146 1.17 20.42 -1.55
CA GLU A 146 1.75 19.43 -0.65
C GLU A 146 1.27 18.02 -1.02
N ILE A 147 -0.03 17.85 -1.23
CA ILE A 147 -0.62 16.56 -1.66
C ILE A 147 0.04 16.07 -2.95
N LYS A 148 0.14 16.92 -3.97
CA LYS A 148 0.76 16.59 -5.24
C LYS A 148 2.24 16.22 -5.07
N ARG A 149 2.98 16.94 -4.23
CA ARG A 149 4.40 16.68 -3.93
C ARG A 149 4.59 15.28 -3.31
N TYR A 150 3.74 14.91 -2.35
CA TYR A 150 3.86 13.63 -1.65
C TYR A 150 3.21 12.46 -2.39
N SER A 151 2.29 12.71 -3.32
CA SER A 151 1.58 11.66 -4.06
C SER A 151 2.52 10.70 -4.79
N VAL A 152 3.66 11.18 -5.29
CA VAL A 152 4.67 10.35 -5.97
C VAL A 152 5.27 9.32 -5.00
N PHE A 153 5.60 9.73 -3.78
CA PHE A 153 6.14 8.85 -2.75
C PHE A 153 5.07 7.88 -2.25
N LEU A 154 3.83 8.34 -2.06
CA LEU A 154 2.71 7.50 -1.66
C LEU A 154 2.44 6.40 -2.69
N LYS A 155 2.38 6.72 -3.98
CA LYS A 155 2.19 5.73 -5.05
C LYS A 155 3.31 4.70 -5.08
N LYS A 156 4.55 5.12 -4.88
CA LYS A 156 5.69 4.21 -4.71
C LYS A 156 5.57 3.35 -3.46
N HIS A 157 5.09 3.93 -2.37
CA HIS A 157 4.84 3.22 -1.10
C HIS A 157 3.81 2.10 -1.27
N ILE A 158 2.66 2.41 -1.92
CA ILE A 158 1.65 1.40 -2.25
C ILE A 158 2.25 0.26 -3.07
N SER A 159 3.06 0.59 -4.09
CA SER A 159 3.72 -0.42 -4.93
C SER A 159 4.72 -1.29 -4.16
N ILE A 160 5.39 -0.76 -3.12
CA ILE A 160 6.31 -1.54 -2.26
C ILE A 160 5.52 -2.49 -1.36
N ILE A 161 4.47 -2.02 -0.71
CA ILE A 161 3.61 -2.85 0.15
C ILE A 161 2.86 -3.88 -0.68
N ASP A 162 2.45 -3.51 -1.89
CA ASP A 162 1.74 -4.36 -2.85
C ASP A 162 0.49 -5.04 -2.25
N PRO A 163 -0.45 -4.25 -1.69
CA PRO A 163 -1.65 -4.79 -1.07
C PRO A 163 -2.63 -5.32 -2.10
N LYS A 164 -3.60 -6.14 -1.67
CA LYS A 164 -4.74 -6.58 -2.49
C LYS A 164 -5.90 -5.59 -2.44
N ILE A 165 -5.97 -4.78 -1.38
CA ILE A 165 -7.00 -3.76 -1.16
C ILE A 165 -6.33 -2.52 -0.57
N VAL A 166 -6.68 -1.35 -1.11
CA VAL A 166 -6.30 -0.03 -0.56
C VAL A 166 -7.54 0.63 0.01
N ILE A 167 -7.46 1.11 1.25
CA ILE A 167 -8.53 1.87 1.92
C ILE A 167 -8.05 3.31 2.07
N LEU A 168 -8.74 4.24 1.42
CA LEU A 168 -8.44 5.67 1.46
C LEU A 168 -9.38 6.37 2.45
N MET A 169 -8.83 6.90 3.53
CA MET A 169 -9.57 7.59 4.57
C MET A 169 -9.51 9.10 4.40
N GLY A 170 -10.57 9.66 3.84
CA GLY A 170 -10.72 11.11 3.67
C GLY A 170 -10.37 11.62 2.27
N SER A 171 -10.72 12.89 2.03
CA SER A 171 -10.55 13.53 0.72
C SER A 171 -9.08 13.73 0.35
N THR A 172 -8.21 13.94 1.32
CA THR A 172 -6.75 14.10 1.09
C THR A 172 -6.14 12.81 0.57
N ALA A 173 -6.50 11.65 1.17
CA ALA A 173 -6.02 10.34 0.70
C ALA A 173 -6.57 10.02 -0.70
N MET A 174 -7.82 10.35 -0.96
CA MET A 174 -8.44 10.23 -2.28
C MET A 174 -7.66 11.05 -3.31
N GLU A 175 -7.46 12.35 -3.08
CA GLU A 175 -6.73 13.24 -3.98
C GLU A 175 -5.29 12.77 -4.22
N ALA A 176 -4.58 12.36 -3.17
CA ALA A 176 -3.18 11.92 -3.27
C ALA A 176 -2.99 10.68 -4.14
N VAL A 177 -3.93 9.74 -4.12
CA VAL A 177 -3.82 8.48 -4.87
C VAL A 177 -4.45 8.59 -6.25
N THR A 178 -5.65 9.15 -6.35
CA THR A 178 -6.43 9.19 -7.60
C THR A 178 -6.25 10.47 -8.40
N GLY A 179 -5.80 11.57 -7.77
CA GLY A 179 -5.78 12.91 -8.37
C GLY A 179 -7.16 13.58 -8.41
N ILE A 180 -8.20 12.95 -7.89
CA ILE A 180 -9.57 13.48 -7.88
C ILE A 180 -9.78 14.33 -6.63
N SER A 181 -10.25 15.56 -6.78
CA SER A 181 -10.53 16.51 -5.70
C SER A 181 -12.04 16.72 -5.44
N ASP A 182 -12.85 15.76 -5.86
CA ASP A 182 -14.31 15.78 -5.67
C ASP A 182 -14.72 15.73 -4.18
N LYS A 183 -15.99 16.03 -3.92
CA LYS A 183 -16.56 15.86 -2.58
C LYS A 183 -16.55 14.38 -2.20
N ILE A 184 -15.99 14.05 -1.04
CA ILE A 184 -15.89 12.67 -0.55
C ILE A 184 -17.25 11.98 -0.47
N SER A 185 -18.33 12.74 -0.17
CA SER A 185 -19.69 12.20 -0.08
C SER A 185 -20.20 11.58 -1.38
N SER A 186 -19.70 12.00 -2.56
CA SER A 186 -20.06 11.44 -3.86
C SER A 186 -19.23 10.21 -4.25
N LYS A 187 -18.05 10.05 -3.65
CA LYS A 187 -17.06 9.03 -4.00
C LYS A 187 -16.98 7.89 -2.99
N ARG A 188 -17.30 8.16 -1.71
CA ARG A 188 -17.22 7.13 -0.66
C ARG A 188 -18.14 5.93 -0.91
N GLY A 189 -17.72 4.81 -0.40
CA GLY A 189 -18.52 3.59 -0.39
C GLY A 189 -18.70 2.92 -1.74
N LYS A 190 -17.89 3.28 -2.72
CA LYS A 190 -17.81 2.63 -4.03
C LYS A 190 -16.43 2.02 -4.19
N TRP A 191 -16.36 0.85 -4.82
CA TRP A 191 -15.10 0.28 -5.26
C TRP A 191 -14.68 0.98 -6.55
N GLU A 192 -13.45 1.46 -6.53
CA GLU A 192 -12.76 2.02 -7.69
C GLU A 192 -11.44 1.26 -7.87
N GLU A 193 -10.69 1.58 -8.92
CA GLU A 193 -9.40 0.97 -9.20
C GLU A 193 -8.38 2.05 -9.54
N VAL A 194 -7.14 1.84 -9.14
CA VAL A 194 -6.02 2.68 -9.55
C VAL A 194 -4.92 1.81 -10.15
N ILE A 195 -4.33 2.29 -11.24
CA ILE A 195 -3.20 1.63 -11.88
C ILE A 195 -1.91 2.34 -11.45
N LEU A 196 -1.04 1.61 -10.75
CA LEU A 196 0.26 2.10 -10.31
C LEU A 196 1.34 1.13 -10.78
N ASN A 197 2.34 1.64 -11.50
CA ASN A 197 3.44 0.84 -12.03
C ASN A 197 3.00 -0.42 -12.79
N GLY A 198 1.93 -0.32 -13.60
CA GLY A 198 1.39 -1.43 -14.38
C GLY A 198 0.55 -2.45 -13.59
N ARG A 199 0.30 -2.22 -12.30
CA ARG A 199 -0.58 -3.04 -11.46
C ARG A 199 -1.85 -2.30 -11.10
N THR A 200 -2.97 -3.02 -11.10
CA THR A 200 -4.27 -2.51 -10.70
C THR A 200 -4.51 -2.82 -9.23
N TYR A 201 -4.92 -1.80 -8.46
CA TYR A 201 -5.23 -1.90 -7.05
C TYR A 201 -6.70 -1.53 -6.82
N PRO A 202 -7.54 -2.46 -6.34
CA PRO A 202 -8.87 -2.14 -5.86
C PRO A 202 -8.78 -1.18 -4.67
N LEU A 203 -9.55 -0.10 -4.71
CA LEU A 203 -9.57 0.88 -3.63
C LEU A 203 -11.00 1.19 -3.17
N MET A 204 -11.13 1.47 -1.88
CA MET A 204 -12.36 1.96 -1.25
C MET A 204 -12.08 3.30 -0.59
N ILE A 205 -12.91 4.29 -0.89
CA ILE A 205 -12.87 5.59 -0.24
C ILE A 205 -13.89 5.60 0.89
N THR A 206 -13.47 6.02 2.09
CA THR A 206 -14.34 6.18 3.27
C THR A 206 -13.98 7.42 4.06
N PHE A 207 -14.79 7.78 5.08
CA PHE A 207 -14.49 8.91 5.94
C PHE A 207 -13.28 8.65 6.85
N ASN A 208 -12.51 9.70 7.12
CA ASN A 208 -11.44 9.66 8.11
C ASN A 208 -12.03 9.61 9.54
N PRO A 209 -11.47 8.81 10.46
CA PRO A 209 -11.92 8.79 11.85
C PRO A 209 -11.95 10.17 12.51
N SER A 210 -10.98 11.04 12.24
CA SER A 210 -10.97 12.42 12.76
C SER A 210 -12.19 13.25 12.30
N TYR A 211 -12.69 12.98 11.09
CA TYR A 211 -13.94 13.58 10.62
C TYR A 211 -15.15 13.02 11.36
N LEU A 212 -15.17 11.71 11.64
CA LEU A 212 -16.27 11.03 12.33
C LEU A 212 -16.37 11.37 13.83
N ILE A 213 -15.28 11.83 14.44
CA ILE A 213 -15.27 12.37 15.79
C ILE A 213 -16.01 13.72 15.79
N ARG A 214 -15.70 14.59 14.82
CA ARG A 214 -16.33 15.92 14.70
C ARG A 214 -17.78 15.87 14.22
N PHE A 215 -18.13 14.86 13.41
CA PHE A 215 -19.45 14.69 12.79
C PHE A 215 -19.94 13.25 12.99
N PRO A 216 -20.35 12.91 14.23
CA PRO A 216 -20.70 11.53 14.62
C PRO A 216 -21.88 10.94 13.84
N GLU A 217 -22.79 11.77 13.34
CA GLU A 217 -23.95 11.35 12.51
C GLU A 217 -23.53 10.66 11.22
N ASN A 218 -22.29 10.87 10.76
CA ASN A 218 -21.75 10.24 9.56
C ASN A 218 -21.17 8.82 9.80
N LYS A 219 -21.11 8.37 11.07
CA LYS A 219 -20.63 7.00 11.41
C LYS A 219 -21.48 5.92 10.73
N LYS A 220 -22.78 6.16 10.56
CA LYS A 220 -23.68 5.23 9.85
C LYS A 220 -23.23 4.97 8.41
N TYR A 221 -22.71 5.97 7.72
CA TYR A 221 -22.22 5.84 6.35
C TYR A 221 -20.89 5.08 6.29
N SER A 222 -19.97 5.36 7.23
CA SER A 222 -18.74 4.57 7.33
C SER A 222 -19.01 3.11 7.67
N TRP A 223 -20.05 2.83 8.45
CA TRP A 223 -20.46 1.46 8.73
C TRP A 223 -20.86 0.72 7.45
N GLU A 224 -21.61 1.38 6.54
CA GLU A 224 -21.93 0.80 5.24
C GLU A 224 -20.67 0.51 4.39
N ASP A 225 -19.67 1.42 4.44
CA ASP A 225 -18.40 1.20 3.75
C ASP A 225 -17.64 0.01 4.33
N LEU A 226 -17.56 -0.07 5.66
CA LEU A 226 -16.89 -1.17 6.35
C LEU A 226 -17.50 -2.53 6.04
N LYS A 227 -18.82 -2.63 5.95
CA LYS A 227 -19.50 -3.86 5.53
C LYS A 227 -19.09 -4.29 4.11
N LYS A 228 -18.96 -3.34 3.19
CA LYS A 228 -18.48 -3.62 1.82
C LYS A 228 -17.02 -4.03 1.79
N ILE A 229 -16.17 -3.44 2.65
CA ILE A 229 -14.77 -3.85 2.81
C ILE A 229 -14.71 -5.29 3.32
N ARG A 230 -15.47 -5.61 4.38
CA ARG A 230 -15.55 -6.99 4.92
C ARG A 230 -15.99 -7.99 3.86
N GLN A 231 -16.99 -7.64 3.05
CA GLN A 231 -17.46 -8.50 1.97
C GLN A 231 -16.35 -8.75 0.94
N LYS A 232 -15.66 -7.71 0.49
CA LYS A 232 -14.54 -7.82 -0.47
C LYS A 232 -13.39 -8.68 0.04
N ILE A 233 -13.08 -8.59 1.34
CA ILE A 233 -12.07 -9.44 1.99
C ILE A 233 -12.46 -10.92 1.89
N LYS A 234 -13.73 -11.23 2.15
CA LYS A 234 -14.28 -12.59 2.02
C LYS A 234 -14.25 -13.07 0.57
N ASP A 235 -14.71 -12.23 -0.37
CA ASP A 235 -14.74 -12.58 -1.81
C ASP A 235 -13.35 -12.89 -2.36
N LEU A 236 -12.33 -12.21 -1.85
CA LEU A 236 -10.93 -12.43 -2.22
C LEU A 236 -10.22 -13.47 -1.35
N ASN A 237 -10.91 -14.11 -0.40
CA ASN A 237 -10.35 -15.09 0.55
C ASN A 237 -9.08 -14.57 1.25
N LEU A 238 -9.05 -13.28 1.65
CA LEU A 238 -7.89 -12.68 2.30
C LEU A 238 -7.85 -13.05 3.78
N THR A 239 -6.68 -13.49 4.24
CA THR A 239 -6.40 -13.69 5.66
C THR A 239 -5.84 -12.40 6.25
N VAL A 240 -6.53 -11.83 7.26
CA VAL A 240 -6.18 -10.55 7.89
C VAL A 240 -6.17 -10.68 9.40
#